data_d13c1f8a8405e74fb075700aac027a3e
#
_entry.id   d13c1f8a8405e74fb075700aac027a3e
#
_cell.length_a   1.000
_cell.length_b   1.000
_cell.length_c   1.000
_cell.angle_alpha   90.00
_cell.angle_beta   90.00
_cell.angle_gamma   90.00
#
_symmetry.space_group_name_H-M   'P 1'
#
loop_
_entity.id
_entity.type
_entity.pdbx_description
1 polymer ?
#
loop_
_entity_poly.entity_id
_entity_poly.type
_entity_poly.pdbx_seq_one_letter_code
_entity_poly.pdbx_strand_id
1 'polypeptide(L)'
;MRYRFDNSPSLRVLPYAHEKMIPHKNSIRPAVRTASIALLTLFLFATAARAQEPPNPKAPPSERHEFVISNFKTESGVTLPQAKIVYGTYGHLNAAKDNVILMPSHYMADYHGYEWLIGEKLALDPSKLFLVTTEMFGSGHSSSPSNTPEPFHGPRFPVTTIRDNVEAVHHLLVDELKVTHLRAVIGFSMGAEQAFQWSVSYPTFTDRIVATAGTAKCYPQGFIRLESQINAIALDPVFNNGDYTKQPTKGVEAFALIWTAWLYSQEWWRDELWREGAKPGTTFESTLNEYKTNFIPGGDANDIILQMRTWERHDVGTTPGFDGDLKRALHSIKVPVLYMPSETDLYFPVGDARYESGFIPNVTLKPIPSLWGHTAGAAPNPADAKFLNDAISQFLRENAN
;
A
#
# COMPACT_ATOMS: atom_id res chain seq x y z
N MET A 1 10.90 23.67 -35.82
CA MET A 1 11.07 22.42 -36.59
C MET A 1 9.68 21.87 -36.88
N ARG A 2 9.22 21.91 -38.13
CA ARG A 2 7.89 21.45 -38.55
C ARG A 2 8.00 19.99 -38.96
N TYR A 3 7.32 19.08 -38.27
CA TYR A 3 7.18 17.70 -38.73
C TYR A 3 5.98 17.59 -39.66
N ARG A 4 6.24 17.13 -40.91
CA ARG A 4 5.21 16.69 -41.86
C ARG A 4 4.78 15.29 -41.50
N PHE A 5 3.49 15.06 -41.32
CA PHE A 5 2.92 13.70 -41.27
C PHE A 5 2.72 13.22 -42.72
N ASP A 6 3.32 12.08 -43.02
CA ASP A 6 3.15 11.36 -44.27
C ASP A 6 1.99 10.37 -44.16
N ASN A 7 1.13 10.40 -45.19
CA ASN A 7 -0.05 9.53 -45.28
C ASN A 7 0.36 8.15 -45.78
N SER A 8 0.09 7.10 -45.02
CA SER A 8 0.11 5.71 -45.48
C SER A 8 -0.97 4.86 -44.78
N PRO A 9 -1.40 3.71 -45.39
CA PRO A 9 -2.80 3.44 -45.62
C PRO A 9 -3.50 2.59 -44.54
N SER A 10 -4.81 2.75 -44.51
CA SER A 10 -5.84 2.05 -43.74
C SER A 10 -5.59 0.57 -43.44
N LEU A 11 -5.52 0.22 -42.15
CA LEU A 11 -5.73 -1.13 -41.65
C LEU A 11 -7.19 -1.55 -41.82
N ARG A 12 -7.42 -2.54 -42.66
CA ARG A 12 -8.73 -3.20 -42.82
C ARG A 12 -8.99 -4.08 -41.60
N VAL A 13 -10.04 -3.79 -40.87
CA VAL A 13 -10.61 -4.67 -39.84
C VAL A 13 -11.41 -5.78 -40.60
N LEU A 14 -11.02 -7.02 -40.39
CA LEU A 14 -11.77 -8.19 -40.86
C LEU A 14 -12.94 -8.47 -39.92
N PRO A 15 -14.15 -8.77 -40.42
CA PRO A 15 -15.27 -9.10 -39.56
C PRO A 15 -15.20 -10.55 -39.05
N TYR A 16 -15.46 -10.73 -37.77
CA TYR A 16 -15.63 -12.02 -37.12
C TYR A 16 -16.91 -12.68 -37.65
N ALA A 17 -16.79 -13.89 -38.15
CA ALA A 17 -17.91 -14.71 -38.62
C ALA A 17 -18.64 -15.36 -37.43
N HIS A 18 -19.96 -15.14 -37.37
CA HIS A 18 -20.86 -15.87 -36.47
C HIS A 18 -21.07 -17.29 -36.95
N GLU A 19 -20.62 -18.28 -36.21
CA GLU A 19 -21.05 -19.67 -36.40
C GLU A 19 -22.38 -19.91 -35.67
N LYS A 20 -23.34 -20.48 -36.42
CA LYS A 20 -24.69 -20.82 -35.95
C LYS A 20 -24.68 -22.13 -35.18
N MET A 21 -25.16 -22.10 -33.94
CA MET A 21 -25.46 -23.32 -33.19
C MET A 21 -26.74 -23.98 -33.68
N ILE A 22 -26.69 -25.30 -33.89
CA ILE A 22 -27.79 -26.20 -34.20
C ILE A 22 -28.34 -26.78 -32.89
N PRO A 23 -29.66 -26.87 -32.70
CA PRO A 23 -30.25 -27.41 -31.47
C PRO A 23 -30.43 -28.93 -31.55
N HIS A 24 -29.93 -29.66 -30.55
CA HIS A 24 -30.37 -31.06 -30.33
C HIS A 24 -31.43 -31.12 -29.22
N LYS A 25 -32.63 -31.58 -29.63
CA LYS A 25 -33.68 -32.12 -28.76
C LYS A 25 -33.29 -33.55 -28.36
N ASN A 26 -33.46 -33.89 -27.06
CA ASN A 26 -34.25 -35.05 -26.68
C ASN A 26 -34.51 -35.13 -25.18
N SER A 27 -35.74 -35.38 -24.90
CA SER A 27 -36.44 -35.61 -23.64
C SER A 27 -36.03 -36.91 -22.96
N ILE A 28 -36.07 -36.96 -21.64
CA ILE A 28 -36.69 -38.01 -20.81
C ILE A 28 -36.82 -37.49 -19.37
N ARG A 29 -38.07 -37.45 -18.86
CA ARG A 29 -38.33 -37.39 -17.40
C ARG A 29 -38.46 -38.82 -16.85
N PRO A 30 -38.15 -39.06 -15.60
CA PRO A 30 -39.25 -39.37 -14.67
C PRO A 30 -39.16 -38.67 -13.30
N ALA A 31 -40.30 -38.55 -12.68
CA ALA A 31 -40.61 -38.02 -11.40
C ALA A 31 -40.15 -38.94 -10.25
N VAL A 32 -39.61 -38.35 -9.14
CA VAL A 32 -39.66 -38.98 -7.82
C VAL A 32 -39.65 -37.90 -6.70
N ARG A 33 -40.77 -37.86 -5.98
CA ARG A 33 -41.00 -37.65 -4.55
C ARG A 33 -40.30 -36.54 -3.78
N THR A 34 -41.11 -35.65 -3.32
CA THR A 34 -40.98 -34.72 -2.17
C THR A 34 -40.43 -35.37 -0.89
N ALA A 35 -39.38 -34.79 -0.35
CA ALA A 35 -39.06 -34.85 1.07
C ALA A 35 -38.70 -33.42 1.50
N SER A 36 -39.55 -32.81 2.29
CA SER A 36 -39.33 -31.51 2.93
C SER A 36 -38.27 -31.67 4.02
N ILE A 37 -37.07 -31.12 3.82
CA ILE A 37 -36.12 -30.86 4.89
C ILE A 37 -35.98 -29.35 4.96
N ALA A 38 -36.47 -28.77 6.08
CA ALA A 38 -36.22 -27.38 6.43
C ALA A 38 -34.72 -27.23 6.72
N LEU A 39 -33.96 -26.66 5.77
CA LEU A 39 -32.60 -26.25 5.99
C LEU A 39 -32.63 -24.80 6.45
N LEU A 40 -32.33 -24.58 7.72
CA LEU A 40 -32.08 -23.29 8.33
C LEU A 40 -30.81 -22.71 7.63
N THR A 41 -31.00 -21.86 6.65
CA THR A 41 -29.91 -21.10 6.03
C THR A 41 -29.46 -20.02 7.00
N LEU A 42 -28.40 -20.32 7.74
CA LEU A 42 -27.59 -19.33 8.42
C LEU A 42 -26.95 -18.46 7.33
N PHE A 43 -27.47 -17.27 7.10
CA PHE A 43 -26.77 -16.23 6.35
C PHE A 43 -25.56 -15.77 7.19
N LEU A 44 -24.43 -16.43 6.98
CA LEU A 44 -23.13 -15.84 7.29
C LEU A 44 -22.94 -14.68 6.29
N PHE A 45 -23.15 -13.47 6.76
CA PHE A 45 -22.59 -12.29 6.11
C PHE A 45 -21.06 -12.44 6.18
N ALA A 46 -20.49 -13.05 5.15
CA ALA A 46 -19.09 -12.86 4.85
C ALA A 46 -18.94 -11.39 4.47
N THR A 47 -18.50 -10.55 5.42
CA THR A 47 -17.93 -9.25 5.12
C THR A 47 -16.75 -9.53 4.21
N ALA A 48 -16.93 -9.27 2.91
CA ALA A 48 -15.85 -9.33 1.95
C ALA A 48 -14.82 -8.27 2.36
N ALA A 49 -13.75 -8.75 2.98
CA ALA A 49 -12.63 -7.93 3.36
C ALA A 49 -11.99 -7.34 2.11
N ARG A 50 -11.49 -6.10 2.24
CA ARG A 50 -10.52 -5.46 1.33
C ARG A 50 -9.52 -6.49 0.82
N ALA A 51 -8.86 -6.15 -0.30
CA ALA A 51 -7.63 -6.78 -0.76
C ALA A 51 -6.50 -6.60 0.26
N GLN A 52 -6.70 -7.21 1.40
CA GLN A 52 -5.70 -7.39 2.43
C GLN A 52 -5.12 -8.78 2.23
N GLU A 53 -3.82 -8.87 2.32
CA GLU A 53 -3.18 -10.16 2.51
C GLU A 53 -3.89 -10.86 3.69
N PRO A 54 -4.31 -12.12 3.53
CA PRO A 54 -4.91 -12.81 4.65
C PRO A 54 -3.90 -12.78 5.81
N PRO A 55 -4.35 -12.46 7.05
CA PRO A 55 -3.46 -12.44 8.19
C PRO A 55 -2.65 -13.72 8.23
N ASN A 56 -1.34 -13.61 8.40
CA ASN A 56 -0.47 -14.76 8.49
C ASN A 56 -0.97 -15.62 9.68
N PRO A 57 -1.53 -16.81 9.46
CA PRO A 57 -2.12 -17.61 10.54
C PRO A 57 -1.08 -18.02 11.60
N LYS A 58 0.20 -17.72 11.37
CA LYS A 58 1.32 -17.93 12.30
C LYS A 58 1.80 -16.63 12.95
N ALA A 59 1.25 -15.47 12.57
CA ALA A 59 1.57 -14.22 13.25
C ALA A 59 1.05 -14.28 14.69
N PRO A 60 1.79 -13.72 15.65
CA PRO A 60 1.29 -13.60 17.01
C PRO A 60 0.07 -12.64 17.04
N PRO A 61 -0.81 -12.80 18.04
CA PRO A 61 -1.94 -11.88 18.18
C PRO A 61 -1.46 -10.44 18.32
N SER A 62 -2.11 -9.54 17.61
CA SER A 62 -1.93 -8.09 17.75
C SER A 62 -2.99 -7.51 18.67
N GLU A 63 -2.67 -6.39 19.30
CA GLU A 63 -3.64 -5.56 20.01
C GLU A 63 -3.94 -4.34 19.14
N ARG A 64 -5.23 -4.13 18.79
CA ARG A 64 -5.69 -2.96 18.02
C ARG A 64 -6.02 -1.81 18.96
N HIS A 65 -5.54 -0.63 18.61
CA HIS A 65 -5.74 0.60 19.38
C HIS A 65 -6.19 1.75 18.48
N GLU A 66 -6.71 2.80 19.12
CA GLU A 66 -7.01 4.08 18.48
C GLU A 66 -6.41 5.22 19.32
N PHE A 67 -5.75 6.15 18.66
CA PHE A 67 -5.23 7.38 19.26
C PHE A 67 -5.86 8.59 18.58
N VAL A 68 -6.32 9.58 19.38
CA VAL A 68 -6.99 10.78 18.86
C VAL A 68 -6.19 12.01 19.24
N ILE A 69 -5.80 12.78 18.22
CA ILE A 69 -5.12 14.06 18.38
C ILE A 69 -6.15 15.17 18.24
N SER A 70 -6.27 16.00 19.27
CA SER A 70 -7.14 17.18 19.24
C SER A 70 -6.50 18.33 18.47
N ASN A 71 -7.29 18.97 17.58
CA ASN A 71 -6.87 20.14 16.81
C ASN A 71 -5.60 19.90 15.96
N PHE A 72 -5.53 18.75 15.29
CA PHE A 72 -4.43 18.40 14.40
C PHE A 72 -4.40 19.32 13.17
N LYS A 73 -3.35 20.10 13.02
CA LYS A 73 -3.16 20.99 11.88
C LYS A 73 -2.37 20.29 10.77
N THR A 74 -2.99 20.09 9.62
CA THR A 74 -2.34 19.54 8.44
C THR A 74 -1.44 20.57 7.77
N GLU A 75 -0.50 20.13 6.93
CA GLU A 75 0.35 21.01 6.10
C GLU A 75 -0.47 21.87 5.12
N SER A 76 -1.66 21.42 4.72
CA SER A 76 -2.59 22.24 3.92
C SER A 76 -3.14 23.45 4.68
N GLY A 77 -2.85 23.55 5.99
CA GLY A 77 -3.30 24.63 6.87
C GLY A 77 -4.69 24.40 7.48
N VAL A 78 -5.35 23.30 7.13
CA VAL A 78 -6.65 22.90 7.70
C VAL A 78 -6.42 22.26 9.08
N THR A 79 -7.25 22.60 10.05
CA THR A 79 -7.22 21.95 11.37
C THR A 79 -8.37 20.96 11.49
N LEU A 80 -8.05 19.68 11.66
CA LEU A 80 -9.02 18.66 12.04
C LEU A 80 -9.28 18.76 13.55
N PRO A 81 -10.51 18.94 14.00
CA PRO A 81 -10.83 19.00 15.44
C PRO A 81 -10.39 17.73 16.18
N GLN A 82 -10.51 16.60 15.52
CA GLN A 82 -10.05 15.30 15.97
C GLN A 82 -9.42 14.55 14.80
N ALA A 83 -8.16 14.16 14.92
CA ALA A 83 -7.47 13.30 13.99
C ALA A 83 -7.20 11.96 14.66
N LYS A 84 -7.83 10.91 14.18
CA LYS A 84 -7.69 9.56 14.71
C LYS A 84 -6.66 8.78 13.93
N ILE A 85 -5.75 8.10 14.63
CA ILE A 85 -4.83 7.09 14.09
C ILE A 85 -5.21 5.73 14.68
N VAL A 86 -5.44 4.76 13.82
CA VAL A 86 -5.54 3.34 14.19
C VAL A 86 -4.16 2.73 14.13
N TYR A 87 -3.83 1.90 15.11
CA TYR A 87 -2.54 1.19 15.14
C TYR A 87 -2.67 -0.17 15.82
N GLY A 88 -1.74 -1.05 15.51
CA GLY A 88 -1.58 -2.34 16.16
C GLY A 88 -0.27 -2.41 16.93
N THR A 89 -0.24 -3.24 17.98
CA THR A 89 0.99 -3.53 18.72
C THR A 89 1.21 -5.03 18.83
N TYR A 90 2.50 -5.44 18.81
CA TYR A 90 2.94 -6.81 19.03
C TYR A 90 4.10 -6.80 20.02
N GLY A 91 4.13 -7.77 20.93
CA GLY A 91 5.17 -7.86 21.96
C GLY A 91 4.98 -6.82 23.07
N HIS A 92 6.05 -6.53 23.80
CA HIS A 92 5.99 -5.69 24.97
C HIS A 92 7.11 -4.64 25.00
N LEU A 93 6.74 -3.41 25.37
CA LEU A 93 7.70 -2.34 25.60
C LEU A 93 8.54 -2.67 26.86
N ASN A 94 9.86 -2.71 26.72
CA ASN A 94 10.75 -2.95 27.84
C ASN A 94 10.91 -1.69 28.73
N ALA A 95 11.50 -1.87 29.92
CA ALA A 95 11.66 -0.77 30.87
C ALA A 95 12.58 0.37 30.36
N ALA A 96 13.56 0.05 29.51
CA ALA A 96 14.45 1.01 28.89
C ALA A 96 13.81 1.76 27.70
N LYS A 97 12.71 1.23 27.15
CA LYS A 97 11.99 1.72 25.96
C LYS A 97 12.86 1.82 24.70
N ASP A 98 13.87 0.93 24.58
CA ASP A 98 14.84 0.90 23.48
C ASP A 98 14.60 -0.24 22.48
N ASN A 99 13.50 -1.00 22.65
CA ASN A 99 13.14 -2.14 21.81
C ASN A 99 12.00 -1.86 20.81
N VAL A 100 11.72 -0.58 20.52
CA VAL A 100 10.58 -0.18 19.68
C VAL A 100 10.96 -0.16 18.21
N ILE A 101 10.16 -0.84 17.38
CA ILE A 101 10.22 -0.72 15.92
C ILE A 101 8.89 -0.19 15.41
N LEU A 102 8.93 0.85 14.60
CA LEU A 102 7.77 1.41 13.92
C LEU A 102 7.67 0.84 12.50
N MET A 103 6.46 0.42 12.14
CA MET A 103 6.13 -0.05 10.79
C MET A 103 4.90 0.70 10.27
N PRO A 104 5.10 1.84 9.60
CA PRO A 104 4.00 2.61 9.02
C PRO A 104 3.39 1.88 7.83
N SER A 105 2.04 1.87 7.75
CA SER A 105 1.32 1.17 6.69
C SER A 105 1.64 1.74 5.30
N HIS A 106 1.39 0.91 4.30
CA HIS A 106 1.45 1.30 2.89
C HIS A 106 0.04 1.63 2.34
N TYR A 107 -0.05 1.90 1.04
CA TYR A 107 -1.29 2.29 0.37
C TYR A 107 -2.44 1.31 0.65
N MET A 108 -3.55 1.85 1.16
CA MET A 108 -4.77 1.11 1.49
C MET A 108 -4.59 -0.10 2.43
N ALA A 109 -3.46 -0.22 3.11
CA ALA A 109 -3.21 -1.27 4.08
C ALA A 109 -3.69 -0.89 5.48
N ASP A 110 -4.03 -1.90 6.26
CA ASP A 110 -4.22 -1.78 7.70
C ASP A 110 -2.93 -2.11 8.47
N TYR A 111 -3.04 -2.18 9.79
CA TYR A 111 -1.90 -2.46 10.65
C TYR A 111 -1.37 -3.90 10.59
N HIS A 112 -2.04 -4.82 9.88
CA HIS A 112 -1.59 -6.21 9.67
C HIS A 112 -0.58 -6.36 8.51
N GLY A 113 -0.36 -5.33 7.69
CA GLY A 113 0.41 -5.40 6.45
C GLY A 113 1.86 -5.88 6.56
N TYR A 114 2.40 -6.06 7.79
CA TYR A 114 3.78 -6.53 8.02
C TYR A 114 3.86 -7.89 8.73
N GLU A 115 2.74 -8.61 8.92
CA GLU A 115 2.73 -9.88 9.65
C GLU A 115 3.60 -10.97 9.02
N TRP A 116 3.91 -10.86 7.72
CA TRP A 116 4.86 -11.73 7.05
C TRP A 116 6.30 -11.64 7.59
N LEU A 117 6.65 -10.55 8.29
CA LEU A 117 7.97 -10.30 8.88
C LEU A 117 7.98 -10.53 10.40
N ILE A 118 6.80 -10.73 11.03
CA ILE A 118 6.62 -10.82 12.49
C ILE A 118 6.51 -12.25 12.92
N GLY A 119 7.35 -12.68 13.84
CA GLY A 119 7.28 -14.02 14.44
C GLY A 119 8.58 -14.48 15.06
N GLU A 120 8.50 -15.55 15.84
CA GLU A 120 9.69 -16.24 16.36
C GLU A 120 10.57 -16.72 15.19
N LYS A 121 11.85 -16.43 15.21
CA LYS A 121 12.85 -16.73 14.15
C LYS A 121 12.72 -15.88 12.88
N LEU A 122 11.81 -14.91 12.84
CA LEU A 122 11.76 -13.89 11.81
C LEU A 122 12.54 -12.65 12.25
N ALA A 123 12.68 -11.68 11.34
CA ALA A 123 13.41 -10.44 11.62
C ALA A 123 12.82 -9.66 12.79
N LEU A 124 11.49 -9.72 12.96
CA LEU A 124 10.74 -9.02 13.99
C LEU A 124 10.15 -10.04 14.99
N ASP A 125 10.97 -10.42 15.95
CA ASP A 125 10.60 -11.32 17.03
C ASP A 125 9.91 -10.55 18.17
N PRO A 126 8.58 -10.68 18.36
CA PRO A 126 7.83 -9.93 19.37
C PRO A 126 8.13 -10.36 20.80
N SER A 127 8.85 -11.47 21.01
CA SER A 127 9.35 -11.82 22.34
C SER A 127 10.49 -10.89 22.84
N LYS A 128 11.10 -10.13 21.90
CA LYS A 128 12.25 -9.24 22.16
C LYS A 128 11.95 -7.79 21.80
N LEU A 129 11.05 -7.57 20.85
CA LEU A 129 10.74 -6.28 20.26
C LEU A 129 9.32 -5.85 20.61
N PHE A 130 9.13 -4.55 20.77
CA PHE A 130 7.83 -3.93 20.78
C PHE A 130 7.58 -3.32 19.40
N LEU A 131 6.62 -3.88 18.67
CA LEU A 131 6.33 -3.51 17.29
C LEU A 131 5.09 -2.65 17.28
N VAL A 132 5.18 -1.50 16.64
CA VAL A 132 4.06 -0.56 16.45
C VAL A 132 3.79 -0.46 14.95
N THR A 133 2.62 -0.90 14.52
CA THR A 133 2.15 -0.80 13.14
C THR A 133 1.05 0.23 13.07
N THR A 134 1.14 1.21 12.17
CA THR A 134 0.19 2.33 12.11
C THR A 134 -0.53 2.39 10.78
N GLU A 135 -1.77 2.91 10.79
CA GLU A 135 -2.55 3.15 9.58
C GLU A 135 -2.54 4.62 9.21
N MET A 136 -2.31 4.92 7.94
CA MET A 136 -2.33 6.29 7.41
C MET A 136 -3.74 6.90 7.42
N PHE A 137 -3.81 8.23 7.38
CA PHE A 137 -5.02 8.94 6.98
C PHE A 137 -5.54 8.41 5.63
N GLY A 138 -6.86 8.30 5.50
CA GLY A 138 -7.46 7.73 4.30
C GLY A 138 -7.46 6.19 4.26
N SER A 139 -7.08 5.50 5.34
CA SER A 139 -7.19 4.04 5.41
C SER A 139 -8.64 3.53 5.53
N GLY A 140 -9.59 4.41 5.83
CA GLY A 140 -10.96 4.05 6.18
C GLY A 140 -11.15 3.63 7.65
N HIS A 141 -10.06 3.51 8.40
CA HIS A 141 -10.05 3.22 9.84
C HIS A 141 -9.49 4.39 10.66
N SER A 142 -8.30 4.90 10.32
CA SER A 142 -7.83 6.22 10.73
C SER A 142 -8.72 7.30 10.14
N SER A 143 -8.59 8.56 10.55
CA SER A 143 -9.38 9.65 9.98
C SER A 143 -9.29 9.66 8.47
N SER A 144 -10.44 9.61 7.80
CA SER A 144 -10.59 9.40 6.37
C SER A 144 -11.79 10.18 5.84
N PRO A 145 -11.84 10.50 4.55
CA PRO A 145 -13.03 11.05 3.91
C PRO A 145 -14.31 10.32 4.25
N SER A 146 -14.28 8.99 4.26
CA SER A 146 -15.46 8.13 4.47
C SER A 146 -15.99 8.14 5.90
N ASN A 147 -15.13 8.39 6.91
CA ASN A 147 -15.50 8.22 8.33
C ASN A 147 -15.43 9.51 9.16
N THR A 148 -14.99 10.62 8.57
CA THR A 148 -14.94 11.91 9.26
C THR A 148 -16.27 12.64 9.09
N PRO A 149 -16.84 13.22 10.17
CA PRO A 149 -18.13 13.95 10.06
C PRO A 149 -17.96 15.28 9.33
N GLU A 150 -19.11 15.88 8.94
CA GLU A 150 -19.10 17.24 8.41
C GLU A 150 -18.47 18.22 9.41
N PRO A 151 -17.74 19.25 8.96
CA PRO A 151 -17.63 19.71 7.56
C PRO A 151 -16.52 19.01 6.74
N PHE A 152 -15.90 17.96 7.25
CA PHE A 152 -14.74 17.29 6.62
C PHE A 152 -15.09 15.93 5.98
N HIS A 153 -16.37 15.64 5.75
CA HIS A 153 -16.81 14.40 5.12
C HIS A 153 -16.56 14.39 3.60
N GLY A 154 -16.26 13.22 3.04
CA GLY A 154 -16.13 13.01 1.60
C GLY A 154 -15.04 13.90 0.97
N PRO A 155 -15.33 14.60 -0.16
CA PRO A 155 -14.34 15.42 -0.87
C PRO A 155 -13.90 16.67 -0.10
N ARG A 156 -14.52 16.97 1.04
CA ARG A 156 -14.16 18.09 1.94
C ARG A 156 -13.07 17.74 2.94
N PHE A 157 -12.69 16.46 3.02
CA PHE A 157 -11.56 16.06 3.84
C PHE A 157 -10.27 16.72 3.34
N PRO A 158 -9.41 17.29 4.21
CA PRO A 158 -8.18 17.94 3.77
C PRO A 158 -7.23 16.96 3.11
N VAL A 159 -6.58 17.38 2.06
CA VAL A 159 -5.47 16.60 1.49
C VAL A 159 -4.35 16.55 2.53
N THR A 160 -3.92 15.35 2.84
CA THR A 160 -2.80 15.06 3.75
C THR A 160 -1.53 14.77 2.96
N THR A 161 -0.39 14.85 3.64
CA THR A 161 0.93 14.53 3.10
C THR A 161 1.54 13.34 3.87
N ILE A 162 2.64 12.79 3.36
CA ILE A 162 3.43 11.81 4.12
C ILE A 162 3.93 12.44 5.43
N ARG A 163 4.29 13.74 5.45
CA ARG A 163 4.69 14.43 6.69
C ARG A 163 3.55 14.56 7.70
N ASP A 164 2.32 14.81 7.25
CA ASP A 164 1.16 14.81 8.15
C ASP A 164 0.99 13.45 8.86
N ASN A 165 1.18 12.35 8.13
CA ASN A 165 1.12 11.01 8.69
C ASN A 165 2.28 10.77 9.68
N VAL A 166 3.49 11.17 9.33
CA VAL A 166 4.67 11.08 10.22
C VAL A 166 4.47 11.91 11.49
N GLU A 167 3.96 13.13 11.37
CA GLU A 167 3.67 14.01 12.52
C GLU A 167 2.60 13.40 13.44
N ALA A 168 1.51 12.89 12.88
CA ALA A 168 0.45 12.25 13.67
C ALA A 168 0.98 11.01 14.43
N VAL A 169 1.83 10.21 13.79
CA VAL A 169 2.46 9.05 14.42
C VAL A 169 3.54 9.48 15.43
N HIS A 170 4.23 10.58 15.21
CA HIS A 170 5.14 11.15 16.22
C HIS A 170 4.38 11.52 17.50
N HIS A 171 3.22 12.17 17.39
CA HIS A 171 2.33 12.41 18.52
C HIS A 171 1.90 11.10 19.21
N LEU A 172 1.50 10.08 18.46
CA LEU A 172 1.18 8.75 19.00
C LEU A 172 2.34 8.19 19.84
N LEU A 173 3.55 8.20 19.31
CA LEU A 173 4.72 7.65 20.00
C LEU A 173 5.05 8.42 21.28
N VAL A 174 5.09 9.76 21.19
CA VAL A 174 5.51 10.61 22.31
C VAL A 174 4.41 10.80 23.35
N ASP A 175 3.19 11.14 22.87
CA ASP A 175 2.12 11.57 23.77
C ASP A 175 1.31 10.40 24.34
N GLU A 176 1.19 9.27 23.64
CA GLU A 176 0.45 8.07 24.10
C GLU A 176 1.41 7.01 24.64
N LEU A 177 2.34 6.52 23.80
CA LEU A 177 3.21 5.41 24.15
C LEU A 177 4.40 5.84 25.02
N LYS A 178 4.66 7.14 25.17
CA LYS A 178 5.82 7.69 25.89
C LYS A 178 7.15 7.15 25.36
N VAL A 179 7.22 6.93 24.06
CA VAL A 179 8.41 6.50 23.30
C VAL A 179 9.06 7.74 22.71
N THR A 180 10.34 7.94 22.99
CA THR A 180 11.12 9.08 22.51
C THR A 180 12.25 8.68 21.57
N HIS A 181 12.38 7.39 21.30
CA HIS A 181 13.40 6.85 20.40
C HIS A 181 12.96 5.51 19.81
N LEU A 182 13.31 5.27 18.55
CA LEU A 182 13.02 4.04 17.81
C LEU A 182 14.30 3.28 17.48
N ARG A 183 14.31 1.99 17.70
CA ARG A 183 15.37 1.10 17.23
C ARG A 183 15.42 1.05 15.69
N ALA A 184 14.27 1.12 15.03
CA ALA A 184 14.18 1.22 13.58
C ALA A 184 12.80 1.74 13.12
N VAL A 185 12.77 2.31 11.90
CA VAL A 185 11.54 2.46 11.12
C VAL A 185 11.67 1.54 9.90
N ILE A 186 10.69 0.65 9.69
CA ILE A 186 10.68 -0.31 8.59
C ILE A 186 9.43 -0.08 7.75
N GLY A 187 9.60 0.26 6.48
CA GLY A 187 8.50 0.58 5.59
C GLY A 187 8.57 -0.13 4.24
N PHE A 188 7.41 -0.51 3.74
CA PHE A 188 7.16 -0.98 2.37
C PHE A 188 6.35 0.05 1.62
N SER A 189 6.65 0.31 0.33
CA SER A 189 5.85 1.18 -0.54
C SER A 189 5.70 2.60 0.07
N MET A 190 4.49 3.13 0.24
CA MET A 190 4.26 4.38 0.98
C MET A 190 4.74 4.33 2.44
N GLY A 191 4.87 3.14 3.04
CA GLY A 191 5.55 2.97 4.33
C GLY A 191 7.04 3.26 4.25
N ALA A 192 7.70 2.93 3.12
CA ALA A 192 9.09 3.30 2.86
C ALA A 192 9.24 4.82 2.65
N GLU A 193 8.28 5.47 1.96
CA GLU A 193 8.23 6.93 1.87
C GLU A 193 8.18 7.56 3.28
N GLN A 194 7.36 6.99 4.18
CA GLN A 194 7.30 7.42 5.56
C GLN A 194 8.63 7.18 6.29
N ALA A 195 9.32 6.05 6.07
CA ALA A 195 10.61 5.77 6.69
C ALA A 195 11.68 6.81 6.30
N PHE A 196 11.75 7.20 5.01
CA PHE A 196 12.59 8.30 4.57
C PHE A 196 12.19 9.63 5.23
N GLN A 197 10.89 9.91 5.27
CA GLN A 197 10.40 11.14 5.87
C GLN A 197 10.69 11.21 7.37
N TRP A 198 10.61 10.10 8.11
CA TRP A 198 11.00 10.00 9.52
C TRP A 198 12.46 10.44 9.72
N SER A 199 13.38 9.92 8.93
CA SER A 199 14.81 10.22 9.07
C SER A 199 15.19 11.65 8.69
N VAL A 200 14.36 12.33 7.89
CA VAL A 200 14.55 13.75 7.52
C VAL A 200 13.87 14.69 8.53
N SER A 201 12.63 14.36 8.95
CA SER A 201 11.89 15.19 9.92
C SER A 201 12.41 15.06 11.34
N TYR A 202 12.82 13.86 11.73
CA TYR A 202 13.24 13.52 13.09
C TYR A 202 14.59 12.77 13.09
N PRO A 203 15.70 13.43 12.69
CA PRO A 203 16.98 12.77 12.37
C PRO A 203 17.66 12.05 13.54
N THR A 204 17.23 12.31 14.77
CA THR A 204 17.78 11.68 15.99
C THR A 204 16.78 10.75 16.68
N PHE A 205 15.58 10.55 16.09
CA PHE A 205 14.51 9.77 16.72
C PHE A 205 14.59 8.27 16.44
N THR A 206 15.39 7.85 15.47
CA THR A 206 15.58 6.43 15.12
C THR A 206 17.06 6.10 14.92
N ASP A 207 17.45 4.85 15.24
CA ASP A 207 18.83 4.37 15.00
C ASP A 207 19.06 4.01 13.53
N ARG A 208 18.03 3.60 12.79
CA ARG A 208 18.14 3.13 11.39
C ARG A 208 16.81 3.09 10.69
N ILE A 209 16.83 3.02 9.36
CA ILE A 209 15.62 2.79 8.56
C ILE A 209 15.82 1.64 7.57
N VAL A 210 14.71 0.94 7.29
CA VAL A 210 14.59 -0.04 6.19
C VAL A 210 13.49 0.46 5.26
N ALA A 211 13.81 0.62 3.98
CA ALA A 211 12.88 1.04 2.95
C ALA A 211 12.80 -0.04 1.85
N THR A 212 11.66 -0.73 1.73
CA THR A 212 11.44 -1.72 0.69
C THR A 212 10.47 -1.19 -0.36
N ALA A 213 10.81 -1.32 -1.64
CA ALA A 213 9.99 -0.94 -2.80
C ALA A 213 9.30 0.43 -2.64
N GLY A 214 10.04 1.48 -2.28
CA GLY A 214 9.56 2.87 -2.15
C GLY A 214 10.71 3.85 -2.36
N THR A 215 10.42 5.13 -2.55
CA THR A 215 11.39 6.20 -2.82
C THR A 215 11.22 7.38 -1.86
N ALA A 216 12.22 8.25 -1.78
CA ALA A 216 12.16 9.47 -0.97
C ALA A 216 11.37 10.60 -1.66
N LYS A 217 10.91 10.38 -2.88
CA LYS A 217 10.13 11.34 -3.67
C LYS A 217 9.23 10.62 -4.66
N CYS A 218 8.00 11.12 -4.86
CA CYS A 218 7.18 10.75 -6.00
C CYS A 218 7.70 11.45 -7.26
N TYR A 219 8.29 10.68 -8.18
CA TYR A 219 8.79 11.19 -9.46
C TYR A 219 7.68 11.40 -10.50
N PRO A 220 7.91 12.20 -11.55
CA PRO A 220 6.87 12.54 -12.54
C PRO A 220 6.17 11.34 -13.18
N GLN A 221 6.86 10.21 -13.38
CA GLN A 221 6.25 8.98 -13.89
C GLN A 221 5.20 8.44 -12.90
N GLY A 222 5.54 8.38 -11.62
CA GLY A 222 4.62 7.98 -10.55
C GLY A 222 3.42 8.93 -10.49
N PHE A 223 3.65 10.24 -10.55
CA PHE A 223 2.60 11.25 -10.58
C PHE A 223 1.62 11.04 -11.75
N ILE A 224 2.12 10.88 -12.99
CA ILE A 224 1.27 10.64 -14.17
C ILE A 224 0.45 9.35 -14.00
N ARG A 225 1.04 8.30 -13.46
CA ARG A 225 0.35 7.05 -13.18
C ARG A 225 -0.79 7.25 -12.18
N LEU A 226 -0.53 7.92 -11.06
CA LEU A 226 -1.54 8.21 -10.04
C LEU A 226 -2.67 9.08 -10.58
N GLU A 227 -2.36 10.12 -11.35
CA GLU A 227 -3.37 10.94 -12.02
C GLU A 227 -4.23 10.12 -13.00
N SER A 228 -3.65 9.16 -13.73
CA SER A 228 -4.43 8.28 -14.61
C SER A 228 -5.43 7.42 -13.83
N GLN A 229 -5.05 6.97 -12.66
CA GLN A 229 -5.87 6.16 -11.75
C GLN A 229 -6.99 7.00 -11.10
N ILE A 230 -6.67 8.20 -10.62
CA ILE A 230 -7.66 9.15 -10.07
C ILE A 230 -8.68 9.53 -11.14
N ASN A 231 -8.21 9.83 -12.35
CA ASN A 231 -9.11 10.17 -13.46
C ASN A 231 -10.01 9.00 -13.85
N ALA A 232 -9.54 7.75 -13.77
CA ALA A 232 -10.38 6.58 -14.02
C ALA A 232 -11.58 6.51 -13.05
N ILE A 233 -11.35 6.81 -11.77
CA ILE A 233 -12.45 6.91 -10.80
C ILE A 233 -13.34 8.11 -11.08
N ALA A 234 -12.76 9.28 -11.35
CA ALA A 234 -13.49 10.54 -11.54
C ALA A 234 -14.36 10.56 -12.81
N LEU A 235 -14.05 9.75 -13.82
CA LEU A 235 -14.85 9.61 -15.04
C LEU A 235 -16.14 8.79 -14.84
N ASP A 236 -16.31 8.09 -13.73
CA ASP A 236 -17.59 7.46 -13.40
C ASP A 236 -18.61 8.55 -13.05
N PRO A 237 -19.73 8.67 -13.76
CA PRO A 237 -20.76 9.68 -13.46
C PRO A 237 -21.30 9.60 -12.03
N VAL A 238 -21.25 8.42 -11.40
CA VAL A 238 -21.69 8.21 -10.00
C VAL A 238 -20.75 8.92 -9.02
N PHE A 239 -19.47 9.13 -9.37
CA PHE A 239 -18.50 9.79 -8.50
C PHE A 239 -18.88 11.21 -8.11
N ASN A 240 -19.54 11.96 -9.01
CA ASN A 240 -20.10 13.29 -8.73
C ASN A 240 -19.12 14.21 -7.96
N ASN A 241 -17.88 14.34 -8.43
CA ASN A 241 -16.81 15.12 -7.77
C ASN A 241 -16.53 14.70 -6.30
N GLY A 242 -16.82 13.46 -5.94
CA GLY A 242 -16.65 12.94 -4.59
C GLY A 242 -17.91 13.03 -3.68
N ASP A 243 -18.95 13.75 -4.11
CA ASP A 243 -20.23 13.83 -3.39
C ASP A 243 -21.21 12.75 -3.88
N TYR A 244 -20.84 11.48 -3.72
CA TYR A 244 -21.68 10.35 -4.08
C TYR A 244 -22.42 9.76 -2.88
N THR A 245 -23.57 9.16 -3.14
CA THR A 245 -24.34 8.38 -2.14
C THR A 245 -24.19 6.88 -2.32
N LYS A 246 -23.60 6.45 -3.44
CA LYS A 246 -23.25 5.06 -3.76
C LYS A 246 -21.83 5.06 -4.35
N GLN A 247 -21.07 4.04 -4.05
CA GLN A 247 -19.69 3.92 -4.57
C GLN A 247 -19.67 3.96 -6.12
N PRO A 248 -18.76 4.71 -6.72
CA PRO A 248 -18.55 4.78 -8.17
C PRO A 248 -17.85 3.49 -8.65
N THR A 249 -18.58 2.38 -8.62
CA THR A 249 -18.03 1.03 -8.79
C THR A 249 -17.30 0.85 -10.12
N LYS A 250 -17.82 1.43 -11.22
CA LYS A 250 -17.16 1.33 -12.53
C LYS A 250 -15.84 2.08 -12.59
N GLY A 251 -15.78 3.23 -11.93
CA GLY A 251 -14.55 4.01 -11.80
C GLY A 251 -13.51 3.27 -10.96
N VAL A 252 -13.93 2.66 -9.84
CA VAL A 252 -13.06 1.84 -8.99
C VAL A 252 -12.58 0.58 -9.73
N GLU A 253 -13.42 -0.07 -10.53
CA GLU A 253 -13.01 -1.18 -11.40
C GLU A 253 -11.95 -0.76 -12.43
N ALA A 254 -12.14 0.39 -13.08
CA ALA A 254 -11.18 0.93 -14.04
C ALA A 254 -9.84 1.29 -13.38
N PHE A 255 -9.88 1.92 -12.21
CA PHE A 255 -8.72 2.15 -11.36
C PHE A 255 -7.97 0.85 -11.05
N ALA A 256 -8.70 -0.19 -10.60
CA ALA A 256 -8.12 -1.46 -10.21
C ALA A 256 -7.37 -2.16 -11.37
N LEU A 257 -7.86 -2.05 -12.59
CA LEU A 257 -7.17 -2.57 -13.78
C LEU A 257 -5.87 -1.82 -14.05
N ILE A 258 -5.88 -0.48 -13.97
CA ILE A 258 -4.66 0.31 -14.14
C ILE A 258 -3.68 -0.02 -13.02
N TRP A 259 -4.16 -0.10 -11.77
CA TRP A 259 -3.35 -0.50 -10.62
C TRP A 259 -2.64 -1.82 -10.86
N THR A 260 -3.39 -2.86 -11.25
CA THR A 260 -2.89 -4.21 -11.44
C THR A 260 -1.86 -4.31 -12.57
N ALA A 261 -2.03 -3.53 -13.66
CA ALA A 261 -1.10 -3.53 -14.79
C ALA A 261 0.31 -3.04 -14.40
N TRP A 262 0.43 -2.22 -13.36
CA TRP A 262 1.71 -1.68 -12.86
C TRP A 262 2.25 -2.43 -11.62
N LEU A 263 1.42 -3.28 -10.99
CA LEU A 263 1.76 -3.96 -9.74
C LEU A 263 2.84 -5.02 -9.94
N TYR A 264 2.77 -5.76 -11.04
CA TYR A 264 3.68 -6.85 -11.38
C TYR A 264 4.53 -6.51 -12.60
N SER A 265 5.66 -7.21 -12.78
CA SER A 265 6.53 -7.03 -13.94
C SER A 265 5.87 -7.55 -15.22
N GLN A 266 6.41 -7.12 -16.37
CA GLN A 266 5.99 -7.64 -17.67
C GLN A 266 6.29 -9.13 -17.80
N GLU A 267 7.44 -9.57 -17.26
CA GLU A 267 7.85 -10.96 -17.19
C GLU A 267 6.87 -11.79 -16.39
N TRP A 268 6.41 -11.29 -15.24
CA TRP A 268 5.44 -11.98 -14.38
C TRP A 268 4.15 -12.29 -15.14
N TRP A 269 3.64 -11.33 -15.93
CA TRP A 269 2.46 -11.53 -16.78
C TRP A 269 2.73 -12.50 -17.94
N ARG A 270 3.86 -12.33 -18.65
CA ARG A 270 4.25 -13.16 -19.79
C ARG A 270 4.44 -14.63 -19.41
N ASP A 271 5.08 -14.85 -18.27
CA ASP A 271 5.44 -16.18 -17.78
C ASP A 271 4.31 -16.80 -16.94
N GLU A 272 3.13 -16.15 -16.93
CA GLU A 272 1.91 -16.59 -16.25
C GLU A 272 2.07 -16.92 -14.75
N LEU A 273 2.93 -16.18 -14.02
CA LEU A 273 3.17 -16.41 -12.59
C LEU A 273 1.91 -16.20 -11.73
N TRP A 274 0.87 -15.56 -12.25
CA TRP A 274 -0.46 -15.48 -11.64
C TRP A 274 -1.12 -16.87 -11.43
N ARG A 275 -0.58 -17.93 -12.07
CA ARG A 275 -1.02 -19.32 -11.84
C ARG A 275 -0.41 -19.94 -10.58
N GLU A 276 0.67 -19.37 -10.05
CA GLU A 276 1.31 -19.89 -8.84
C GLU A 276 0.38 -19.79 -7.64
N GLY A 277 0.06 -20.93 -7.01
CA GLY A 277 -0.90 -20.99 -5.91
C GLY A 277 -2.37 -20.86 -6.30
N ALA A 278 -2.70 -20.64 -7.58
CA ALA A 278 -4.07 -20.52 -8.05
C ALA A 278 -4.84 -21.85 -7.93
N LYS A 279 -6.15 -21.75 -7.71
CA LYS A 279 -7.03 -22.93 -7.66
C LYS A 279 -7.10 -23.62 -9.03
N PRO A 280 -7.29 -24.95 -9.09
CA PRO A 280 -7.52 -25.65 -10.35
C PRO A 280 -8.68 -25.00 -11.15
N GLY A 281 -8.47 -24.77 -12.44
CA GLY A 281 -9.45 -24.13 -13.31
C GLY A 281 -9.42 -22.60 -13.36
N THR A 282 -8.50 -21.94 -12.61
CA THR A 282 -8.27 -20.50 -12.73
C THR A 282 -7.84 -20.15 -14.16
N THR A 283 -8.52 -19.18 -14.76
CA THR A 283 -8.20 -18.64 -16.10
C THR A 283 -7.69 -17.20 -15.96
N PHE A 284 -7.07 -16.67 -17.01
CA PHE A 284 -6.66 -15.25 -17.03
C PHE A 284 -7.86 -14.32 -16.81
N GLU A 285 -9.01 -14.62 -17.41
CA GLU A 285 -10.24 -13.83 -17.26
C GLU A 285 -10.75 -13.84 -15.82
N SER A 286 -10.71 -15.00 -15.14
CA SER A 286 -11.12 -15.09 -13.74
C SER A 286 -10.16 -14.32 -12.82
N THR A 287 -8.85 -14.40 -13.08
CA THR A 287 -7.82 -13.64 -12.37
C THR A 287 -8.00 -12.13 -12.58
N LEU A 288 -8.21 -11.71 -13.84
CA LEU A 288 -8.45 -10.31 -14.15
C LEU A 288 -9.71 -9.77 -13.48
N ASN A 289 -10.78 -10.57 -13.43
CA ASN A 289 -12.01 -10.18 -12.75
C ASN A 289 -11.82 -10.06 -11.22
N GLU A 290 -11.03 -10.94 -10.63
CA GLU A 290 -10.66 -10.86 -9.21
C GLU A 290 -9.94 -9.54 -8.90
N TYR A 291 -8.89 -9.20 -9.64
CA TYR A 291 -8.21 -7.92 -9.49
C TYR A 291 -9.12 -6.72 -9.73
N LYS A 292 -9.95 -6.77 -10.77
CA LYS A 292 -10.89 -5.71 -11.11
C LYS A 292 -11.86 -5.37 -9.97
N THR A 293 -12.30 -6.38 -9.24
CA THR A 293 -13.30 -6.23 -8.16
C THR A 293 -12.69 -6.08 -6.77
N ASN A 294 -11.38 -6.19 -6.65
CA ASN A 294 -10.66 -6.31 -5.39
C ASN A 294 -10.85 -5.10 -4.44
N PHE A 295 -10.93 -3.89 -5.00
CA PHE A 295 -11.12 -2.67 -4.22
C PHE A 295 -12.58 -2.33 -3.91
N ILE A 296 -13.55 -3.07 -4.47
CA ILE A 296 -14.97 -2.76 -4.31
C ILE A 296 -15.46 -3.08 -2.88
N PRO A 297 -15.15 -4.25 -2.31
CA PRO A 297 -15.57 -4.55 -0.95
C PRO A 297 -14.79 -3.71 0.07
N GLY A 298 -15.47 -2.81 0.75
CA GLY A 298 -14.90 -2.00 1.84
C GLY A 298 -13.96 -0.87 1.44
N GLY A 299 -13.72 -0.64 0.15
CA GLY A 299 -13.01 0.54 -0.35
C GLY A 299 -13.94 1.71 -0.57
N ASP A 300 -13.57 2.90 -0.09
CA ASP A 300 -14.23 4.16 -0.42
C ASP A 300 -13.44 4.93 -1.47
N ALA A 301 -14.09 5.43 -2.50
CA ALA A 301 -13.39 6.08 -3.61
C ALA A 301 -12.66 7.37 -3.19
N ASN A 302 -13.19 8.12 -2.23
CA ASN A 302 -12.52 9.31 -1.72
C ASN A 302 -11.29 8.92 -0.86
N ASP A 303 -11.37 7.83 -0.08
CA ASP A 303 -10.23 7.32 0.70
C ASP A 303 -9.10 6.86 -0.24
N ILE A 304 -9.45 6.09 -1.27
CA ILE A 304 -8.54 5.65 -2.34
C ILE A 304 -7.83 6.86 -2.98
N ILE A 305 -8.59 7.89 -3.35
CA ILE A 305 -8.06 9.11 -3.97
C ILE A 305 -7.21 9.92 -2.98
N LEU A 306 -7.62 10.04 -1.71
CA LEU A 306 -6.85 10.77 -0.71
C LEU A 306 -5.44 10.20 -0.57
N GLN A 307 -5.31 8.88 -0.45
CA GLN A 307 -3.99 8.26 -0.33
C GLN A 307 -3.16 8.40 -1.61
N MET A 308 -3.77 8.34 -2.81
CA MET A 308 -3.06 8.67 -4.06
C MET A 308 -2.56 10.13 -4.06
N ARG A 309 -3.39 11.07 -3.60
CA ARG A 309 -2.99 12.49 -3.47
C ARG A 309 -1.90 12.71 -2.42
N THR A 310 -1.90 11.90 -1.35
CA THR A 310 -0.82 11.88 -0.35
C THR A 310 0.49 11.41 -0.98
N TRP A 311 0.45 10.34 -1.78
CA TRP A 311 1.60 9.80 -2.50
C TRP A 311 2.18 10.81 -3.51
N GLU A 312 1.35 11.42 -4.35
CA GLU A 312 1.77 12.42 -5.34
C GLU A 312 2.59 13.57 -4.75
N ARG A 313 2.30 13.93 -3.49
CA ARG A 313 2.95 15.05 -2.78
C ARG A 313 4.19 14.66 -2.03
N HIS A 314 4.56 13.39 -2.06
CA HIS A 314 5.74 12.94 -1.33
C HIS A 314 7.03 13.48 -1.98
N ASP A 315 7.78 14.25 -1.22
CA ASP A 315 9.13 14.72 -1.54
C ASP A 315 9.80 15.16 -0.24
N VAL A 316 10.78 14.38 0.25
CA VAL A 316 11.51 14.74 1.48
C VAL A 316 12.28 16.06 1.32
N GLY A 317 12.61 16.47 0.09
CA GLY A 317 13.24 17.76 -0.21
C GLY A 317 12.37 18.96 0.14
N THR A 318 11.03 18.79 0.21
CA THR A 318 10.11 19.86 0.62
C THR A 318 9.95 19.98 2.13
N THR A 319 10.62 19.15 2.93
CA THR A 319 10.66 19.29 4.39
C THR A 319 11.22 20.66 4.75
N PRO A 320 10.61 21.38 5.73
CA PRO A 320 11.09 22.70 6.16
C PRO A 320 12.59 22.74 6.41
N GLY A 321 13.28 23.72 5.85
CA GLY A 321 14.73 23.88 5.92
C GLY A 321 15.50 23.29 4.72
N PHE A 322 14.85 22.55 3.80
CA PHE A 322 15.51 22.01 2.60
C PHE A 322 15.11 22.72 1.30
N ASP A 323 14.04 23.51 1.28
CA ASP A 323 13.62 24.39 0.18
C ASP A 323 13.43 23.68 -1.19
N GLY A 324 12.99 22.43 -1.17
CA GLY A 324 12.81 21.58 -2.35
C GLY A 324 14.08 20.85 -2.81
N ASP A 325 15.19 20.97 -2.08
CA ASP A 325 16.45 20.31 -2.42
C ASP A 325 16.46 18.86 -1.89
N LEU A 326 16.00 17.93 -2.73
CA LEU A 326 16.01 16.50 -2.44
C LEU A 326 17.41 15.99 -2.06
N LYS A 327 18.47 16.41 -2.76
CA LYS A 327 19.83 15.91 -2.52
C LYS A 327 20.33 16.32 -1.14
N ARG A 328 20.05 17.56 -0.73
CA ARG A 328 20.39 18.07 0.60
C ARG A 328 19.61 17.34 1.69
N ALA A 329 18.33 17.07 1.46
CA ALA A 329 17.50 16.29 2.39
C ALA A 329 18.01 14.84 2.53
N LEU A 330 18.30 14.15 1.44
CA LEU A 330 18.89 12.81 1.48
C LEU A 330 20.26 12.79 2.16
N HIS A 331 21.10 13.78 1.91
CA HIS A 331 22.42 13.90 2.55
C HIS A 331 22.32 14.18 4.07
N SER A 332 21.19 14.68 4.54
CA SER A 332 20.96 14.91 5.99
C SER A 332 20.69 13.61 6.75
N ILE A 333 20.31 12.52 6.08
CA ILE A 333 20.09 11.21 6.69
C ILE A 333 21.42 10.63 7.17
N LYS A 334 21.65 10.61 8.47
CA LYS A 334 22.92 10.12 9.06
C LYS A 334 22.84 8.69 9.57
N VAL A 335 21.64 8.22 9.86
CA VAL A 335 21.41 6.86 10.33
C VAL A 335 21.66 5.85 9.19
N PRO A 336 22.06 4.61 9.50
CA PRO A 336 22.14 3.55 8.51
C PRO A 336 20.79 3.32 7.81
N VAL A 337 20.84 3.15 6.48
CA VAL A 337 19.69 2.89 5.62
C VAL A 337 19.88 1.57 4.90
N LEU A 338 18.97 0.62 5.08
CA LEU A 338 18.84 -0.53 4.21
C LEU A 338 17.77 -0.23 3.16
N TYR A 339 18.21 -0.01 1.91
CA TYR A 339 17.34 0.37 0.80
C TYR A 339 17.18 -0.83 -0.15
N MET A 340 15.96 -1.38 -0.22
CA MET A 340 15.65 -2.62 -0.92
C MET A 340 14.56 -2.40 -1.99
N PRO A 341 14.86 -1.75 -3.13
CA PRO A 341 13.94 -1.67 -4.25
C PRO A 341 13.77 -3.06 -4.89
N SER A 342 12.62 -3.35 -5.51
CA SER A 342 12.54 -4.51 -6.39
C SER A 342 13.15 -4.20 -7.76
N GLU A 343 13.88 -5.15 -8.35
CA GLU A 343 14.52 -4.94 -9.66
C GLU A 343 13.51 -4.73 -10.80
N THR A 344 12.31 -5.24 -10.64
CA THR A 344 11.26 -5.19 -11.67
C THR A 344 10.07 -4.32 -11.27
N ASP A 345 10.19 -3.51 -10.21
CA ASP A 345 9.13 -2.61 -9.75
C ASP A 345 8.83 -1.53 -10.82
N LEU A 346 7.55 -1.41 -11.18
CA LEU A 346 7.06 -0.39 -12.09
C LEU A 346 6.48 0.82 -11.34
N TYR A 347 6.14 0.67 -10.06
CA TYR A 347 5.66 1.77 -9.21
C TYR A 347 6.81 2.63 -8.73
N PHE A 348 7.87 1.99 -8.24
CA PHE A 348 9.10 2.61 -7.75
C PHE A 348 10.30 2.00 -8.48
N PRO A 349 10.59 2.47 -9.72
CA PRO A 349 11.65 1.90 -10.53
C PRO A 349 13.00 1.87 -9.81
N VAL A 350 13.70 0.75 -9.91
CA VAL A 350 15.02 0.57 -9.27
C VAL A 350 16.03 1.66 -9.66
N GLY A 351 15.84 2.29 -10.82
CA GLY A 351 16.65 3.41 -11.29
C GLY A 351 16.58 4.63 -10.36
N ASP A 352 15.39 4.92 -9.82
CA ASP A 352 15.19 6.03 -8.88
C ASP A 352 15.88 5.75 -7.55
N ALA A 353 15.78 4.50 -7.04
CA ALA A 353 16.48 4.10 -5.83
C ALA A 353 18.02 4.15 -5.98
N ARG A 354 18.55 3.76 -7.15
CA ARG A 354 19.97 3.91 -7.47
C ARG A 354 20.40 5.37 -7.50
N TYR A 355 19.56 6.24 -8.05
CA TYR A 355 19.83 7.69 -8.06
C TYR A 355 19.83 8.26 -6.65
N GLU A 356 18.81 7.98 -5.83
CA GLU A 356 18.68 8.48 -4.45
C GLU A 356 19.79 7.99 -3.54
N SER A 357 20.17 6.70 -3.65
CA SER A 357 21.23 6.09 -2.85
C SER A 357 22.60 6.79 -3.01
N GLY A 358 22.83 7.44 -4.14
CA GLY A 358 24.04 8.23 -4.36
C GLY A 358 24.18 9.48 -3.49
N PHE A 359 23.12 9.87 -2.79
CA PHE A 359 23.10 11.07 -1.91
C PHE A 359 22.96 10.74 -0.42
N ILE A 360 22.69 9.49 -0.07
CA ILE A 360 22.54 9.06 1.34
C ILE A 360 23.87 8.56 1.86
N PRO A 361 24.47 9.18 2.91
CA PRO A 361 25.82 8.86 3.37
C PRO A 361 26.03 7.41 3.82
N ASN A 362 25.07 6.83 4.54
CA ASN A 362 25.16 5.50 5.14
C ASN A 362 24.09 4.55 4.57
N VAL A 363 24.12 4.30 3.25
CA VAL A 363 23.14 3.44 2.59
C VAL A 363 23.75 2.11 2.16
N THR A 364 23.00 1.03 2.45
CA THR A 364 23.19 -0.28 1.82
C THR A 364 22.06 -0.47 0.81
N LEU A 365 22.35 -0.26 -0.46
CA LEU A 365 21.42 -0.54 -1.57
C LEU A 365 21.46 -2.04 -1.88
N LYS A 366 20.33 -2.73 -1.66
CA LYS A 366 20.22 -4.18 -1.87
C LYS A 366 18.94 -4.51 -2.66
N PRO A 367 18.96 -4.40 -3.99
CA PRO A 367 17.80 -4.70 -4.82
C PRO A 367 17.29 -6.15 -4.62
N ILE A 368 15.97 -6.33 -4.61
CA ILE A 368 15.30 -7.63 -4.49
C ILE A 368 15.27 -8.26 -5.89
N PRO A 369 15.94 -9.41 -6.11
CA PRO A 369 16.03 -10.04 -7.44
C PRO A 369 14.77 -10.86 -7.74
N SER A 370 13.65 -10.20 -7.97
CA SER A 370 12.33 -10.82 -8.11
C SER A 370 11.63 -10.36 -9.38
N LEU A 371 10.82 -11.24 -9.97
CA LEU A 371 9.89 -10.90 -11.07
C LEU A 371 8.52 -10.39 -10.56
N TRP A 372 8.29 -10.41 -9.25
CA TRP A 372 7.01 -10.05 -8.65
C TRP A 372 6.74 -8.54 -8.60
N GLY A 373 7.53 -7.74 -9.31
CA GLY A 373 7.31 -6.30 -9.43
C GLY A 373 7.33 -5.60 -8.08
N HIS A 374 6.33 -4.75 -7.86
CA HIS A 374 6.19 -4.00 -6.62
C HIS A 374 5.96 -4.89 -5.39
N THR A 375 5.20 -5.97 -5.56
CA THR A 375 4.84 -6.86 -4.44
C THR A 375 6.05 -7.57 -3.84
N ALA A 376 7.15 -7.71 -4.59
CA ALA A 376 8.39 -8.30 -4.07
C ALA A 376 8.88 -7.65 -2.75
N GLY A 377 8.57 -6.35 -2.54
CA GLY A 377 8.90 -5.64 -1.30
C GLY A 377 8.07 -6.03 -0.08
N ALA A 378 6.98 -6.81 -0.27
CA ALA A 378 6.08 -7.33 0.76
C ALA A 378 6.06 -8.87 0.83
N ALA A 379 7.08 -9.54 0.32
CA ALA A 379 7.27 -10.99 0.46
C ALA A 379 6.13 -11.87 -0.14
N PRO A 380 5.75 -11.69 -1.41
CA PRO A 380 4.61 -12.38 -2.03
C PRO A 380 4.85 -13.89 -2.21
N ASN A 381 6.08 -14.35 -2.09
CA ASN A 381 6.47 -15.75 -2.26
C ASN A 381 7.60 -16.12 -1.28
N PRO A 382 7.85 -17.42 -1.05
CA PRO A 382 8.85 -17.87 -0.08
C PRO A 382 10.29 -17.40 -0.35
N ALA A 383 10.68 -17.18 -1.61
CA ALA A 383 12.02 -16.74 -1.96
C ALA A 383 12.23 -15.27 -1.57
N ASP A 384 11.28 -14.40 -1.90
CA ASP A 384 11.28 -12.99 -1.52
C ASP A 384 11.17 -12.84 0.00
N ALA A 385 10.29 -13.62 0.66
CA ALA A 385 10.17 -13.64 2.11
C ALA A 385 11.50 -13.97 2.79
N LYS A 386 12.20 -15.00 2.31
CA LYS A 386 13.50 -15.36 2.84
C LYS A 386 14.54 -14.27 2.62
N PHE A 387 14.61 -13.71 1.40
CA PHE A 387 15.56 -12.65 1.05
C PHE A 387 15.40 -11.41 1.94
N LEU A 388 14.16 -10.94 2.08
CA LEU A 388 13.82 -9.80 2.92
C LEU A 388 14.12 -10.07 4.39
N ASN A 389 13.64 -11.21 4.90
CA ASN A 389 13.83 -11.58 6.30
C ASN A 389 15.32 -11.66 6.67
N ASP A 390 16.13 -12.32 5.83
CA ASP A 390 17.57 -12.47 6.09
C ASP A 390 18.29 -11.11 6.08
N ALA A 391 18.00 -10.27 5.08
CA ALA A 391 18.61 -8.96 4.94
C ALA A 391 18.25 -8.03 6.10
N ILE A 392 16.96 -7.96 6.46
CA ILE A 392 16.47 -7.12 7.56
C ILE A 392 17.00 -7.64 8.90
N SER A 393 16.98 -8.97 9.13
CA SER A 393 17.54 -9.58 10.34
C SER A 393 19.02 -9.28 10.51
N GLN A 394 19.80 -9.36 9.44
CA GLN A 394 21.23 -9.03 9.46
C GLN A 394 21.41 -7.55 9.82
N PHE A 395 20.71 -6.66 9.13
CA PHE A 395 20.82 -5.22 9.32
C PHE A 395 20.42 -4.75 10.73
N LEU A 396 19.40 -5.37 11.34
CA LEU A 396 18.97 -5.07 12.70
C LEU A 396 19.96 -5.54 13.79
N ARG A 397 20.83 -6.52 13.47
CA ARG A 397 21.88 -7.02 14.39
C ARG A 397 23.17 -6.22 14.32
N GLU A 398 23.41 -5.51 13.23
CA GLU A 398 24.59 -4.66 13.09
C GLU A 398 24.51 -3.51 14.11
N ASN A 399 25.59 -3.26 14.85
CA ASN A 399 25.62 -2.14 15.77
C ASN A 399 25.50 -0.83 14.97
N ALA A 400 24.68 0.09 15.42
CA ALA A 400 24.73 1.48 14.97
C ALA A 400 26.08 2.04 15.47
N ASN A 401 27.01 2.31 14.54
CA ASN A 401 28.29 2.92 14.85
C ASN A 401 28.12 4.39 15.24
#